data_4edd6a8496726a7bdef81c8a62cd9c15
#
_entry.id   4edd6a8496726a7bdef81c8a62cd9c15
#
_cell.length_a   1.000
_cell.length_b   1.000
_cell.length_c   1.000
_cell.angle_alpha   90.00
_cell.angle_beta   90.00
_cell.angle_gamma   90.00
#
_symmetry.space_group_name_H-M   'P 1'
#
loop_
_entity.id
_entity.type
_entity.pdbx_description
1 polymer ?
#
loop_
_entity_poly.entity_id
_entity_poly.type
_entity_poly.pdbx_seq_one_letter_code
_entity_poly.pdbx_strand_id
1 'polypeptide(L)'
;MNLNRRTALLTMSAIILSACGTKTPPAKTPAAKPNAVVALALGGGASKGFAHIGVIKVLKQNNIPIDIITGTSAGAVVGSLYASGMSPDRLELESEILSKTDLVDLTFSTSGFLKGQKLEDYINRKVGNRPIDKLPLRFGAVAT
;
A
#
# COMPACT_ATOMS: atom_id res chain seq x y z
N MET A 1 26.89 -55.46 15.92
CA MET A 1 25.45 -55.18 15.75
C MET A 1 25.24 -53.73 16.20
N ASN A 2 25.07 -52.80 15.32
CA ASN A 2 24.57 -51.41 15.48
C ASN A 2 25.06 -50.47 14.36
N LEU A 3 25.13 -51.00 13.12
CA LEU A 3 25.48 -50.21 11.93
C LEU A 3 24.23 -49.55 11.31
N ASN A 4 23.02 -50.06 11.63
CA ASN A 4 21.76 -49.63 10.95
C ASN A 4 21.14 -48.32 11.48
N ARG A 5 21.51 -47.87 12.68
CA ARG A 5 20.97 -46.61 13.24
C ARG A 5 21.68 -45.36 12.72
N ARG A 6 22.98 -45.46 12.44
CA ARG A 6 23.75 -44.33 11.94
C ARG A 6 23.55 -44.07 10.46
N THR A 7 23.31 -45.11 9.67
CA THR A 7 22.98 -45.00 8.25
C THR A 7 21.55 -44.47 8.02
N ALA A 8 20.58 -44.85 8.86
CA ALA A 8 19.22 -44.33 8.76
C ALA A 8 19.13 -42.81 9.10
N LEU A 9 19.93 -42.31 10.05
CA LEU A 9 19.99 -40.89 10.39
C LEU A 9 20.65 -40.04 9.31
N LEU A 10 21.64 -40.57 8.61
CA LEU A 10 22.31 -39.86 7.52
C LEU A 10 21.47 -39.79 6.24
N THR A 11 20.63 -40.80 5.97
CA THR A 11 19.71 -40.79 4.82
C THR A 11 18.49 -39.88 5.04
N MET A 12 18.01 -39.73 6.29
CA MET A 12 16.93 -38.77 6.59
C MET A 12 17.38 -37.31 6.53
N SER A 13 18.65 -37.02 6.88
CA SER A 13 19.17 -35.64 6.75
C SER A 13 19.35 -35.18 5.31
N ALA A 14 19.60 -36.07 4.36
CA ALA A 14 19.79 -35.73 2.95
C ALA A 14 18.48 -35.40 2.21
N ILE A 15 17.33 -35.91 2.70
CA ILE A 15 16.02 -35.67 2.07
C ILE A 15 15.42 -34.30 2.45
N ILE A 16 15.81 -33.76 3.61
CA ILE A 16 15.25 -32.47 4.09
C ILE A 16 15.89 -31.24 3.39
N LEU A 17 17.09 -31.37 2.82
CA LEU A 17 17.76 -30.27 2.12
C LEU A 17 17.32 -30.07 0.66
N SER A 18 16.55 -30.98 0.08
CA SER A 18 16.07 -30.88 -1.32
C SER A 18 14.77 -30.09 -1.50
N ALA A 19 14.10 -29.67 -0.42
CA ALA A 19 12.79 -29.01 -0.49
C ALA A 19 12.83 -27.48 -0.64
N CYS A 20 14.00 -26.85 -0.62
CA CYS A 20 14.14 -25.39 -0.71
C CYS A 20 14.80 -24.94 -2.02
N GLY A 21 14.26 -25.35 -3.17
CA GLY A 21 14.93 -25.01 -4.44
C GLY A 21 14.06 -24.84 -5.68
N THR A 22 12.75 -24.83 -5.58
CA THR A 22 11.93 -24.43 -6.72
C THR A 22 11.71 -22.93 -6.70
N LYS A 23 12.62 -22.17 -7.29
CA LYS A 23 12.31 -20.79 -7.74
C LYS A 23 11.20 -20.93 -8.77
N THR A 24 9.96 -20.74 -8.32
CA THR A 24 8.84 -20.54 -9.24
C THR A 24 9.23 -19.32 -10.10
N PRO A 25 9.31 -19.45 -11.43
CA PRO A 25 9.57 -18.29 -12.27
C PRO A 25 8.49 -17.26 -11.98
N PRO A 26 8.82 -15.96 -11.90
CA PRO A 26 7.81 -14.95 -11.67
C PRO A 26 6.72 -15.11 -12.72
N ALA A 27 5.49 -15.24 -12.27
CA ALA A 27 4.33 -15.29 -13.16
C ALA A 27 4.42 -14.07 -14.07
N LYS A 28 4.49 -14.30 -15.40
CA LYS A 28 4.46 -13.21 -16.38
C LYS A 28 3.15 -12.46 -16.15
N THR A 29 3.23 -11.26 -15.62
CA THR A 29 2.08 -10.35 -15.52
C THR A 29 1.52 -10.24 -16.94
N PRO A 30 0.23 -10.54 -17.16
CA PRO A 30 -0.36 -10.36 -18.49
C PRO A 30 -0.14 -8.91 -18.91
N ALA A 31 0.40 -8.69 -20.10
CA ALA A 31 0.55 -7.35 -20.66
C ALA A 31 -0.83 -6.68 -20.63
N ALA A 32 -0.93 -5.50 -20.02
CA ALA A 32 -2.17 -4.74 -19.97
C ALA A 32 -2.66 -4.53 -21.41
N LYS A 33 -3.94 -4.81 -21.66
CA LYS A 33 -4.56 -4.57 -22.98
C LYS A 33 -4.40 -3.08 -23.32
N PRO A 34 -4.07 -2.71 -24.55
CA PRO A 34 -3.68 -1.35 -24.93
C PRO A 34 -4.74 -0.25 -24.67
N ASN A 35 -5.90 -0.54 -24.12
CA ASN A 35 -6.95 0.41 -23.77
C ASN A 35 -7.64 0.06 -22.41
N ALA A 36 -6.99 -0.68 -21.55
CA ALA A 36 -7.57 -1.02 -20.26
C ALA A 36 -7.44 0.17 -19.29
N VAL A 37 -8.54 0.61 -18.70
CA VAL A 37 -8.56 1.58 -17.60
C VAL A 37 -8.23 0.84 -16.30
N VAL A 38 -7.19 1.27 -15.62
CA VAL A 38 -6.76 0.68 -14.35
C VAL A 38 -7.27 1.53 -13.20
N ALA A 39 -8.12 0.93 -12.38
CA ALA A 39 -8.62 1.55 -11.16
C ALA A 39 -7.97 0.89 -9.94
N LEU A 40 -7.47 1.70 -9.00
CA LEU A 40 -6.88 1.24 -7.75
C LEU A 40 -7.81 1.61 -6.59
N ALA A 41 -8.32 0.59 -5.88
CA ALA A 41 -9.15 0.75 -4.71
C ALA A 41 -8.31 0.54 -3.44
N LEU A 42 -8.21 1.57 -2.60
CA LEU A 42 -7.41 1.58 -1.38
C LEU A 42 -8.33 1.46 -0.16
N GLY A 43 -8.21 0.35 0.56
CA GLY A 43 -8.99 0.08 1.77
C GLY A 43 -8.59 0.94 2.96
N GLY A 44 -9.42 0.94 3.99
CA GLY A 44 -9.10 1.49 5.30
C GLY A 44 -8.06 0.64 6.04
N GLY A 45 -7.72 1.04 7.26
CA GLY A 45 -6.82 0.25 8.11
C GLY A 45 -5.91 1.06 9.02
N ALA A 46 -6.24 2.32 9.29
CA ALA A 46 -5.42 3.22 10.10
C ALA A 46 -3.95 3.21 9.64
N SER A 47 -2.99 3.04 10.54
CA SER A 47 -1.55 3.00 10.19
C SER A 47 -1.16 1.91 9.19
N LYS A 48 -1.91 0.81 9.10
CA LYS A 48 -1.70 -0.24 8.09
C LYS A 48 -1.97 0.25 6.66
N GLY A 49 -2.75 1.32 6.49
CA GLY A 49 -3.02 1.92 5.19
C GLY A 49 -1.77 2.49 4.50
N PHE A 50 -0.69 2.74 5.22
CA PHE A 50 0.58 3.15 4.60
C PHE A 50 1.21 2.06 3.73
N ALA A 51 0.81 0.78 3.88
CA ALA A 51 1.21 -0.29 2.97
C ALA A 51 0.76 -0.03 1.51
N HIS A 52 -0.29 0.76 1.30
CA HIS A 52 -0.72 1.17 -0.04
C HIS A 52 0.35 1.92 -0.81
N ILE A 53 1.22 2.67 -0.11
CA ILE A 53 2.34 3.41 -0.74
C ILE A 53 3.31 2.44 -1.41
N GLY A 54 3.63 1.34 -0.75
CA GLY A 54 4.47 0.28 -1.31
C GLY A 54 3.86 -0.34 -2.57
N VAL A 55 2.54 -0.59 -2.56
CA VAL A 55 1.82 -1.10 -3.73
C VAL A 55 1.88 -0.09 -4.90
N ILE A 56 1.58 1.17 -4.65
CA ILE A 56 1.66 2.24 -5.66
C ILE A 56 3.09 2.34 -6.23
N LYS A 57 4.10 2.25 -5.37
CA LYS A 57 5.51 2.29 -5.75
C LYS A 57 5.86 1.15 -6.72
N VAL A 58 5.44 -0.08 -6.41
CA VAL A 58 5.66 -1.26 -7.25
C VAL A 58 4.92 -1.15 -8.58
N LEU A 59 3.66 -0.70 -8.58
CA LEU A 59 2.89 -0.49 -9.80
C LEU A 59 3.60 0.51 -10.73
N LYS A 60 4.05 1.64 -10.16
CA LYS A 60 4.77 2.66 -10.91
C LYS A 60 6.11 2.15 -11.45
N GLN A 61 6.89 1.40 -10.67
CA GLN A 61 8.16 0.82 -11.08
C GLN A 61 8.00 -0.19 -12.24
N ASN A 62 6.84 -0.85 -12.31
CA ASN A 62 6.52 -1.78 -13.39
C ASN A 62 5.76 -1.13 -14.55
N ASN A 63 5.68 0.20 -14.61
CA ASN A 63 4.98 0.96 -15.64
C ASN A 63 3.51 0.57 -15.80
N ILE A 64 2.86 0.15 -14.69
CA ILE A 64 1.42 -0.10 -14.68
C ILE A 64 0.73 1.24 -14.46
N PRO A 65 -0.05 1.73 -15.43
CA PRO A 65 -0.76 3.00 -15.28
C PRO A 65 -1.85 2.88 -14.21
N ILE A 66 -2.08 3.98 -13.50
CA ILE A 66 -3.21 4.10 -12.57
C ILE A 66 -4.04 5.27 -13.08
N ASP A 67 -5.25 4.99 -13.57
CA ASP A 67 -6.12 5.99 -14.20
C ASP A 67 -7.15 6.56 -13.21
N ILE A 68 -7.54 5.74 -12.23
CA ILE A 68 -8.54 6.09 -11.23
C ILE A 68 -8.07 5.57 -9.88
N ILE A 69 -8.25 6.37 -8.83
CA ILE A 69 -8.06 5.92 -7.45
C ILE A 69 -9.35 6.12 -6.67
N THR A 70 -9.69 5.15 -5.85
CA THR A 70 -10.70 5.29 -4.81
C THR A 70 -10.10 4.90 -3.47
N GLY A 71 -10.57 5.53 -2.40
CA GLY A 71 -10.05 5.23 -1.07
C GLY A 71 -11.07 5.40 0.04
N THR A 72 -10.88 4.64 1.10
CA THR A 72 -11.65 4.73 2.35
C THR A 72 -10.69 4.95 3.51
N SER A 73 -10.99 5.87 4.44
CA SER A 73 -10.16 6.12 5.63
C SER A 73 -8.68 6.38 5.24
N ALA A 74 -7.73 5.63 5.77
CA ALA A 74 -6.31 5.76 5.42
C ALA A 74 -6.03 5.62 3.91
N GLY A 75 -6.82 4.79 3.20
CA GLY A 75 -6.74 4.70 1.75
C GLY A 75 -7.20 5.98 1.04
N ALA A 76 -8.15 6.73 1.62
CA ALA A 76 -8.52 8.04 1.10
C ALA A 76 -7.40 9.07 1.31
N VAL A 77 -6.70 9.03 2.44
CA VAL A 77 -5.53 9.88 2.70
C VAL A 77 -4.43 9.63 1.67
N VAL A 78 -3.99 8.38 1.54
CA VAL A 78 -2.93 8.02 0.58
C VAL A 78 -3.37 8.30 -0.86
N GLY A 79 -4.62 7.94 -1.19
CA GLY A 79 -5.18 8.13 -2.53
C GLY A 79 -5.28 9.59 -2.95
N SER A 80 -5.72 10.49 -2.06
CA SER A 80 -5.81 11.93 -2.34
C SER A 80 -4.44 12.56 -2.58
N LEU A 81 -3.46 12.21 -1.75
CA LEU A 81 -2.09 12.69 -1.90
C LEU A 81 -1.46 12.20 -3.22
N TYR A 82 -1.64 10.93 -3.57
CA TYR A 82 -1.16 10.42 -4.85
C TYR A 82 -1.90 11.05 -6.04
N ALA A 83 -3.22 11.17 -5.95
CA ALA A 83 -4.03 11.78 -7.00
C ALA A 83 -3.70 13.28 -7.23
N SER A 84 -3.15 13.96 -6.22
CA SER A 84 -2.65 15.32 -6.35
C SER A 84 -1.37 15.46 -7.16
N GLY A 85 -0.74 14.33 -7.54
CA GLY A 85 0.52 14.28 -8.27
C GLY A 85 1.75 14.02 -7.40
N MET A 86 1.55 13.68 -6.12
CA MET A 86 2.64 13.36 -5.21
C MET A 86 3.31 12.05 -5.63
N SER A 87 4.64 12.02 -5.70
CA SER A 87 5.39 10.82 -6.04
C SER A 87 5.33 9.78 -4.89
N PRO A 88 5.49 8.47 -5.18
CA PRO A 88 5.53 7.44 -4.14
C PRO A 88 6.60 7.67 -3.08
N ASP A 89 7.78 8.16 -3.46
CA ASP A 89 8.86 8.46 -2.51
C ASP A 89 8.48 9.64 -1.59
N ARG A 90 7.77 10.63 -2.12
CA ARG A 90 7.25 11.74 -1.30
C ARG A 90 6.14 11.27 -0.38
N LEU A 91 5.26 10.35 -0.84
CA LEU A 91 4.24 9.74 0.02
C LEU A 91 4.85 8.99 1.20
N GLU A 92 5.98 8.32 0.99
CA GLU A 92 6.71 7.61 2.04
C GLU A 92 7.17 8.58 3.13
N LEU A 93 7.78 9.72 2.74
CA LEU A 93 8.15 10.78 3.68
C LEU A 93 6.94 11.38 4.42
N GLU A 94 5.84 11.62 3.71
CA GLU A 94 4.61 12.15 4.34
C GLU A 94 4.00 11.13 5.32
N SER A 95 4.10 9.83 5.04
CA SER A 95 3.63 8.78 5.95
C SER A 95 4.42 8.74 7.25
N GLU A 96 5.72 9.00 7.20
CA GLU A 96 6.55 9.12 8.41
C GLU A 96 6.15 10.33 9.26
N ILE A 97 5.84 11.46 8.63
CA ILE A 97 5.36 12.66 9.32
C ILE A 97 4.01 12.36 9.98
N LEU A 98 3.08 11.77 9.23
CA LEU A 98 1.76 11.41 9.73
C LEU A 98 1.82 10.40 10.88
N SER A 99 2.71 9.40 10.80
CA SER A 99 2.86 8.39 11.84
C SER A 99 3.42 8.95 13.16
N LYS A 100 4.17 10.04 13.10
CA LYS A 100 4.74 10.74 14.27
C LYS A 100 3.78 11.78 14.85
N THR A 101 2.69 12.08 14.16
CA THR A 101 1.67 13.02 14.60
C THR A 101 0.44 12.26 15.08
N ASP A 102 -0.25 12.77 16.10
CA ASP A 102 -1.52 12.18 16.61
C ASP A 102 -2.66 12.22 15.56
N LEU A 103 -2.37 12.58 14.32
CA LEU A 103 -3.34 12.69 13.22
C LEU A 103 -3.82 11.32 12.73
N VAL A 104 -3.04 10.26 12.92
CA VAL A 104 -3.38 8.89 12.46
C VAL A 104 -4.19 8.12 13.51
N ASP A 105 -4.09 8.50 14.78
CA ASP A 105 -4.89 7.92 15.88
C ASP A 105 -6.32 8.48 15.88
N LEU A 106 -7.03 8.29 14.78
CA LEU A 106 -8.45 8.62 14.64
C LEU A 106 -9.36 7.63 15.39
N THR A 107 -8.79 6.72 16.18
CA THR A 107 -9.52 5.71 16.93
C THR A 107 -10.13 6.29 18.19
N PHE A 108 -11.45 6.48 18.15
CA PHE A 108 -12.38 6.50 19.32
C PHE A 108 -12.04 7.40 20.52
N SER A 109 -11.60 8.63 20.27
CA SER A 109 -11.52 9.64 21.35
C SER A 109 -12.72 10.60 21.24
N THR A 110 -13.24 11.05 22.36
CA THR A 110 -14.19 12.17 22.47
C THR A 110 -13.69 13.46 21.80
N SER A 111 -12.39 13.52 21.47
CA SER A 111 -11.72 14.56 20.67
C SER A 111 -11.71 14.28 19.16
N GLY A 112 -12.47 13.30 18.67
CA GLY A 112 -12.45 12.85 17.27
C GLY A 112 -12.73 13.96 16.25
N PHE A 113 -13.62 14.89 16.58
CA PHE A 113 -13.94 16.02 15.72
C PHE A 113 -12.74 16.96 15.50
N LEU A 114 -12.02 17.31 16.57
CA LEU A 114 -10.83 18.19 16.47
C LEU A 114 -9.68 17.52 15.70
N LYS A 115 -9.53 16.21 15.84
CA LYS A 115 -8.51 15.45 15.08
C LYS A 115 -8.91 15.35 13.61
N GLY A 116 -10.19 15.16 13.31
CA GLY A 116 -10.72 15.16 11.95
C GLY A 116 -10.42 16.47 11.21
N GLN A 117 -10.70 17.60 11.84
CA GLN A 117 -10.41 18.93 11.28
C GLN A 117 -8.91 19.13 11.00
N LYS A 118 -8.04 18.73 11.91
CA LYS A 118 -6.59 18.83 11.71
C LYS A 118 -6.12 17.98 10.52
N LEU A 119 -6.67 16.78 10.35
CA LEU A 119 -6.36 15.93 9.22
C LEU A 119 -6.87 16.54 7.91
N GLU A 120 -8.08 17.06 7.92
CA GLU A 120 -8.66 17.76 6.76
C GLU A 120 -7.78 18.93 6.35
N ASP A 121 -7.41 19.81 7.27
CA ASP A 121 -6.52 20.95 7.02
C ASP A 121 -5.16 20.51 6.49
N TYR A 122 -4.62 19.42 7.04
CA TYR A 122 -3.36 18.85 6.57
C TYR A 122 -3.46 18.40 5.12
N ILE A 123 -4.46 17.58 4.78
CA ILE A 123 -4.67 17.08 3.43
C ILE A 123 -4.93 18.21 2.46
N ASN A 124 -5.81 19.16 2.80
CA ASN A 124 -6.12 20.30 1.96
C ASN A 124 -4.86 21.10 1.60
N ARG A 125 -3.99 21.39 2.56
CA ARG A 125 -2.70 22.04 2.28
C ARG A 125 -1.81 21.22 1.35
N LYS A 126 -1.74 19.89 1.55
CA LYS A 126 -0.87 19.00 0.77
C LYS A 126 -1.34 18.81 -0.68
N VAL A 127 -2.64 18.83 -0.92
CA VAL A 127 -3.20 18.79 -2.27
C VAL A 127 -3.29 20.18 -2.92
N GLY A 128 -2.82 21.23 -2.23
CA GLY A 128 -2.81 22.61 -2.72
C GLY A 128 -4.19 23.25 -2.72
N ASN A 129 -5.05 22.89 -1.76
CA ASN A 129 -6.45 23.35 -1.65
C ASN A 129 -7.27 23.15 -2.93
N ARG A 130 -6.89 22.16 -3.74
CA ARG A 130 -7.62 21.83 -4.98
C ARG A 130 -8.85 21.01 -4.66
N PRO A 131 -10.02 21.33 -5.27
CA PRO A 131 -11.20 20.47 -5.21
C PRO A 131 -10.90 19.08 -5.77
N ILE A 132 -11.65 18.07 -5.32
CA ILE A 132 -11.45 16.68 -5.68
C ILE A 132 -11.53 16.44 -7.20
N ASP A 133 -12.43 17.16 -7.89
CA ASP A 133 -12.65 17.11 -9.34
C ASP A 133 -11.55 17.83 -10.15
N LYS A 134 -10.64 18.54 -9.48
CA LYS A 134 -9.51 19.26 -10.08
C LYS A 134 -8.16 18.59 -9.80
N LEU A 135 -8.16 17.44 -9.17
CA LEU A 135 -6.94 16.67 -8.99
C LEU A 135 -6.46 16.12 -10.34
N PRO A 136 -5.12 16.03 -10.57
CA PRO A 136 -4.54 15.52 -11.81
C PRO A 136 -5.00 14.10 -12.17
N LEU A 137 -5.23 13.25 -11.16
CA LEU A 137 -5.74 11.90 -11.32
C LEU A 137 -7.17 11.82 -10.78
N ARG A 138 -8.04 11.10 -11.47
CA ARG A 138 -9.42 10.89 -11.01
C ARG A 138 -9.43 10.18 -9.66
N PHE A 139 -10.07 10.81 -8.69
CA PHE A 139 -10.10 10.34 -7.31
C PHE A 139 -11.52 10.33 -6.75
N GLY A 140 -11.84 9.31 -5.95
CA GLY A 140 -13.05 9.20 -5.17
C GLY A 140 -12.75 8.79 -3.73
N ALA A 141 -13.34 9.48 -2.75
CA ALA A 141 -13.28 9.11 -1.35
C ALA A 141 -14.63 8.58 -0.88
N VAL A 142 -14.61 7.49 -0.10
CA VAL A 142 -15.79 6.94 0.56
C VAL A 142 -15.68 7.28 2.04
N ALA A 143 -16.67 8.01 2.55
CA ALA A 143 -16.88 8.27 3.97
C ALA A 143 -18.01 7.37 4.49
N THR A 144 -17.86 6.81 5.68
CA THR A 144 -18.88 6.02 6.38
C THR A 144 -19.17 6.64 7.72
#